data_ef7d75a2bac526efe21c8953da29a1b0
#
_entry.id   ef7d75a2bac526efe21c8953da29a1b0
#
_cell.length_a   1.000
_cell.length_b   1.000
_cell.length_c   1.000
_cell.angle_alpha   90.00
_cell.angle_beta   90.00
_cell.angle_gamma   90.00
#
_symmetry.space_group_name_H-M   'P 1'
#
loop_
_entity.id
_entity.type
_entity.pdbx_description
1 polymer ?
#
loop_
_entity_poly.entity_id
_entity_poly.type
_entity_poly.pdbx_seq_one_letter_code
_entity_poly.pdbx_strand_id
1 'polypeptide(L)'
;LKYLVIDPYLFVEAQSGKGETETQSIKSMLTRFQSWGRENHIWVIIVAHPRSLKKIDGKNAMEDINMYTISGSANWANLADFILSITRINEPDRTFTRLDVLKVRDQELCRTGTVYYTRQPCGRYEEHESEEECSSNNG
;
A
#
# COMPACT_ATOMS: atom_id res chain seq x y z
N LEU A 1 -2.82 -2.69 -21.72
CA LEU A 1 -2.12 -2.38 -20.50
C LEU A 1 -1.36 -3.61 -20.03
N LYS A 2 -0.06 -3.48 -19.75
CA LYS A 2 0.76 -4.56 -19.21
C LYS A 2 1.21 -4.19 -17.81
N TYR A 3 1.27 -5.16 -16.91
CA TYR A 3 1.75 -4.96 -15.55
C TYR A 3 2.54 -6.16 -15.05
N LEU A 4 3.49 -5.88 -14.17
CA LEU A 4 4.25 -6.84 -13.36
C LEU A 4 3.86 -6.64 -11.91
N VAL A 5 3.42 -7.71 -11.24
CA VAL A 5 3.11 -7.70 -9.80
C VAL A 5 4.21 -8.45 -9.06
N ILE A 6 4.75 -7.83 -8.02
CA ILE A 6 5.72 -8.41 -7.09
C ILE A 6 5.06 -8.45 -5.71
N ASP A 7 4.69 -9.66 -5.24
CA ASP A 7 3.96 -9.87 -3.98
C ASP A 7 4.56 -11.05 -3.21
N PRO A 8 5.15 -10.83 -2.05
CA PRO A 8 5.64 -9.56 -1.53
C PRO A 8 7.06 -9.20 -2.03
N TYR A 9 7.45 -7.93 -1.88
CA TYR A 9 8.77 -7.46 -2.28
C TYR A 9 9.94 -8.16 -1.56
N LEU A 10 9.69 -8.74 -0.38
CA LEU A 10 10.70 -9.47 0.41
C LEU A 10 11.32 -10.67 -0.33
N PHE A 11 10.63 -11.19 -1.35
CA PHE A 11 11.20 -12.23 -2.21
C PHE A 11 12.19 -11.69 -3.25
N VAL A 12 12.21 -10.39 -3.46
CA VAL A 12 13.23 -9.73 -4.27
C VAL A 12 14.33 -9.31 -3.32
N GLU A 13 15.20 -10.26 -2.93
CA GLU A 13 16.40 -9.91 -2.19
C GLU A 13 17.19 -8.91 -3.03
N ALA A 14 17.24 -7.68 -2.55
CA ALA A 14 18.21 -6.74 -3.05
C ALA A 14 19.58 -7.40 -2.75
N GLN A 15 20.26 -7.87 -3.80
CA GLN A 15 21.64 -8.33 -3.65
C GLN A 15 22.46 -7.12 -3.21
N SER A 16 22.56 -6.96 -1.90
CA SER A 16 23.37 -5.92 -1.30
C SER A 16 24.82 -6.23 -1.69
N GLY A 17 25.39 -5.38 -2.51
CA GLY A 17 26.83 -5.41 -2.75
C GLY A 17 27.56 -5.33 -1.40
N LYS A 18 28.74 -5.92 -1.29
CA LYS A 18 29.56 -5.81 -0.07
C LYS A 18 29.73 -4.33 0.29
N GLY A 19 29.08 -3.90 1.39
CA GLY A 19 29.19 -2.53 1.92
C GLY A 19 27.99 -1.60 1.63
N GLU A 20 26.96 -2.04 0.90
CA GLU A 20 25.74 -1.27 0.72
C GLU A 20 24.80 -1.40 1.93
N THR A 21 24.17 -0.29 2.32
CA THR A 21 23.11 -0.30 3.33
C THR A 21 21.80 -0.80 2.71
N GLU A 22 20.90 -1.37 3.53
CA GLU A 22 19.56 -1.78 3.11
C GLU A 22 18.82 -0.63 2.36
N THR A 23 18.92 0.59 2.85
CA THR A 23 18.33 1.77 2.24
C THR A 23 18.86 2.04 0.82
N GLN A 24 20.16 1.87 0.59
CA GLN A 24 20.79 2.04 -0.72
C GLN A 24 20.35 0.95 -1.69
N SER A 25 20.30 -0.30 -1.23
CA SER A 25 19.82 -1.43 -2.01
C SER A 25 18.37 -1.27 -2.45
N ILE A 26 17.48 -0.85 -1.54
CA ILE A 26 16.08 -0.55 -1.86
C ILE A 26 15.98 0.57 -2.91
N LYS A 27 16.74 1.66 -2.75
CA LYS A 27 16.77 2.75 -3.71
C LYS A 27 17.19 2.27 -5.10
N SER A 28 18.27 1.51 -5.18
CA SER A 28 18.80 0.95 -6.44
C SER A 28 17.76 0.06 -7.12
N MET A 29 17.15 -0.85 -6.37
CA MET A 29 16.11 -1.75 -6.84
C MET A 29 14.90 -0.97 -7.41
N LEU A 30 14.35 -0.05 -6.64
CA LEU A 30 13.18 0.75 -7.06
C LEU A 30 13.48 1.58 -8.31
N THR A 31 14.67 2.19 -8.39
CA THR A 31 15.09 2.95 -9.57
C THR A 31 15.17 2.06 -10.81
N ARG A 32 15.72 0.85 -10.69
CA ARG A 32 15.79 -0.12 -11.79
C ARG A 32 14.40 -0.56 -12.26
N PHE A 33 13.49 -0.88 -11.36
CA PHE A 33 12.12 -1.24 -11.72
C PHE A 33 11.38 -0.08 -12.40
N GLN A 34 11.55 1.14 -11.90
CA GLN A 34 10.95 2.33 -12.50
C GLN A 34 11.45 2.57 -13.94
N SER A 35 12.77 2.51 -14.16
CA SER A 35 13.36 2.68 -15.48
C SER A 35 12.90 1.58 -16.43
N TRP A 36 13.00 0.31 -16.01
CA TRP A 36 12.58 -0.82 -16.80
C TRP A 36 11.09 -0.78 -17.17
N GLY A 37 10.23 -0.42 -16.21
CA GLY A 37 8.80 -0.28 -16.44
C GLY A 37 8.48 0.78 -17.48
N ARG A 38 9.15 1.94 -17.42
CA ARG A 38 9.00 3.03 -18.40
C ARG A 38 9.47 2.62 -19.79
N GLU A 39 10.65 2.03 -19.90
CA GLU A 39 11.23 1.57 -21.17
C GLU A 39 10.35 0.53 -21.89
N ASN A 40 9.67 -0.33 -21.12
CA ASN A 40 8.85 -1.41 -21.64
C ASN A 40 7.34 -1.10 -21.66
N HIS A 41 6.94 0.09 -21.21
CA HIS A 41 5.52 0.49 -21.07
C HIS A 41 4.74 -0.49 -20.18
N ILE A 42 5.34 -0.90 -19.04
CA ILE A 42 4.79 -1.84 -18.07
C ILE A 42 4.58 -1.11 -16.73
N TRP A 43 3.43 -1.31 -16.13
CA TRP A 43 3.19 -0.90 -14.75
C TRP A 43 3.83 -1.91 -13.80
N VAL A 44 4.67 -1.45 -12.89
CA VAL A 44 5.26 -2.28 -11.84
C VAL A 44 4.52 -2.02 -10.55
N ILE A 45 3.85 -3.05 -10.03
CA ILE A 45 3.10 -3.02 -8.78
C ILE A 45 3.89 -3.84 -7.76
N ILE A 46 4.30 -3.22 -6.67
CA ILE A 46 5.07 -3.88 -5.62
C ILE A 46 4.24 -3.88 -4.34
N VAL A 47 3.98 -5.07 -3.82
CA VAL A 47 3.28 -5.26 -2.55
C VAL A 47 4.32 -5.32 -1.43
N ALA A 48 4.21 -4.40 -0.48
CA ALA A 48 5.09 -4.33 0.68
C ALA A 48 4.29 -4.36 1.97
N HIS A 49 4.78 -5.07 2.98
CA HIS A 49 4.18 -5.06 4.30
C HIS A 49 4.73 -3.90 5.14
N PRO A 50 3.88 -3.23 5.91
CA PRO A 50 4.36 -2.21 6.84
C PRO A 50 5.23 -2.87 7.92
N ARG A 51 6.10 -2.09 8.55
CA ARG A 51 6.76 -2.49 9.79
C ARG A 51 5.71 -2.81 10.84
N SER A 52 6.11 -3.57 11.88
CA SER A 52 5.23 -3.83 13.03
C SER A 52 4.65 -2.52 13.54
N LEU A 53 3.35 -2.33 13.31
CA LEU A 53 2.62 -1.15 13.76
C LEU A 53 2.53 -1.20 15.28
N LYS A 54 2.79 -0.08 15.94
CA LYS A 54 2.63 0.02 17.39
C LYS A 54 1.15 0.02 17.73
N LYS A 55 0.75 -0.75 18.75
CA LYS A 55 -0.56 -0.59 19.35
C LYS A 55 -0.60 0.76 20.06
N ILE A 56 -1.60 1.56 19.77
CA ILE A 56 -1.83 2.81 20.49
C ILE A 56 -2.36 2.41 21.88
N ASP A 57 -1.70 2.88 22.93
CA ASP A 57 -2.04 2.56 24.32
C ASP A 57 -3.55 2.78 24.60
N GLY A 58 -4.21 1.72 25.08
CA GLY A 58 -5.59 1.75 25.58
C GLY A 58 -6.69 1.63 24.51
N LYS A 59 -6.36 1.52 23.23
CA LYS A 59 -7.34 1.25 22.15
C LYS A 59 -6.86 0.09 21.31
N ASN A 60 -7.79 -0.75 20.83
CA ASN A 60 -7.51 -1.77 19.80
C ASN A 60 -7.19 -1.15 18.42
N ALA A 61 -6.86 0.14 18.38
CA ALA A 61 -6.51 0.87 17.20
C ALA A 61 -5.02 0.63 16.88
N MET A 62 -4.73 0.16 15.70
CA MET A 62 -3.38 0.13 15.15
C MET A 62 -3.02 1.53 14.65
N GLU A 63 -1.72 1.88 14.75
CA GLU A 63 -1.19 3.10 14.14
C GLU A 63 -1.59 3.16 12.65
N ASP A 64 -2.03 4.33 12.19
CA ASP A 64 -2.42 4.51 10.78
C ASP A 64 -1.23 4.28 9.86
N ILE A 65 -1.47 3.47 8.83
CA ILE A 65 -0.47 3.23 7.80
C ILE A 65 -0.30 4.52 6.99
N ASN A 66 0.92 5.00 6.92
CA ASN A 66 1.30 6.14 6.10
C ASN A 66 2.47 5.77 5.18
N MET A 67 2.84 6.64 4.26
CA MET A 67 3.90 6.38 3.28
C MET A 67 5.28 6.11 3.90
N TYR A 68 5.45 6.33 5.20
CA TYR A 68 6.69 6.12 5.93
C TYR A 68 6.68 4.88 6.83
N THR A 69 5.62 4.09 6.84
CA THR A 69 5.52 2.86 7.66
C THR A 69 6.22 1.65 7.05
N ILE A 70 6.64 1.73 5.79
CA ILE A 70 7.39 0.66 5.11
C ILE A 70 8.88 0.77 5.45
N SER A 71 9.60 -0.34 5.61
CA SER A 71 11.05 -0.35 5.80
C SER A 71 11.77 0.31 4.62
N GLY A 72 12.76 1.17 4.87
CA GLY A 72 13.38 2.00 3.84
C GLY A 72 12.48 3.11 3.30
N SER A 73 11.51 3.54 4.08
CA SER A 73 10.35 4.37 3.80
C SER A 73 10.58 5.61 2.93
N ALA A 74 11.67 6.35 3.14
CA ALA A 74 11.93 7.56 2.35
C ALA A 74 12.10 7.26 0.85
N ASN A 75 12.69 6.12 0.49
CA ASN A 75 12.86 5.73 -0.91
C ASN A 75 11.53 5.36 -1.55
N TRP A 76 10.66 4.65 -0.83
CA TRP A 76 9.30 4.33 -1.31
C TRP A 76 8.51 5.62 -1.55
N ALA A 77 8.51 6.53 -0.57
CA ALA A 77 7.82 7.80 -0.66
C ALA A 77 8.34 8.67 -1.83
N ASN A 78 9.64 8.64 -2.12
CA ASN A 78 10.24 9.48 -3.14
C ASN A 78 10.11 8.89 -4.56
N LEU A 79 10.27 7.58 -4.73
CA LEU A 79 10.38 6.95 -6.05
C LEU A 79 9.04 6.46 -6.59
N ALA A 80 8.10 6.00 -5.75
CA ALA A 80 6.80 5.55 -6.22
C ALA A 80 6.01 6.67 -6.90
N ASP A 81 5.33 6.35 -8.00
CA ASP A 81 4.39 7.27 -8.66
C ASP A 81 3.03 7.27 -7.94
N PHE A 82 2.62 6.11 -7.40
CA PHE A 82 1.44 5.93 -6.56
C PHE A 82 1.81 5.14 -5.31
N ILE A 83 1.19 5.47 -4.19
CA ILE A 83 1.23 4.66 -2.97
C ILE A 83 -0.19 4.44 -2.49
N LEU A 84 -0.56 3.18 -2.37
CA LEU A 84 -1.86 2.74 -1.88
C LEU A 84 -1.66 1.97 -0.58
N SER A 85 -2.55 2.15 0.38
CA SER A 85 -2.63 1.33 1.59
C SER A 85 -3.96 0.60 1.61
N ILE A 86 -3.93 -0.70 1.88
CA ILE A 86 -5.12 -1.52 2.06
C ILE A 86 -5.11 -2.04 3.49
N THR A 87 -6.09 -1.63 4.26
CA THR A 87 -6.21 -2.00 5.68
C THR A 87 -7.54 -2.68 5.92
N ARG A 88 -7.51 -3.90 6.45
CA ARG A 88 -8.72 -4.56 6.95
C ARG A 88 -8.99 -4.11 8.37
N ILE A 89 -10.15 -3.57 8.60
CA ILE A 89 -10.62 -3.09 9.90
C ILE A 89 -11.64 -4.10 10.43
N ASN A 90 -11.35 -4.63 11.63
CA ASN A 90 -12.23 -5.58 12.31
C ASN A 90 -12.69 -4.92 13.60
N GLU A 91 -13.96 -4.56 13.66
CA GLU A 91 -14.63 -4.06 14.84
C GLU A 91 -15.60 -5.13 15.39
N PRO A 92 -16.09 -5.02 16.63
CA PRO A 92 -17.01 -6.00 17.20
C PRO A 92 -18.24 -6.29 16.34
N ASP A 93 -18.76 -5.25 15.70
CA ASP A 93 -20.04 -5.29 14.99
C ASP A 93 -19.89 -5.30 13.47
N ARG A 94 -18.68 -5.05 12.93
CA ARG A 94 -18.47 -4.93 11.49
C ARG A 94 -17.03 -5.23 11.07
N THR A 95 -16.89 -5.66 9.82
CA THR A 95 -15.57 -5.82 9.17
C THR A 95 -15.62 -5.16 7.81
N PHE A 96 -14.70 -4.26 7.55
CA PHE A 96 -14.58 -3.60 6.26
C PHE A 96 -13.12 -3.40 5.86
N THR A 97 -12.91 -3.00 4.62
CA THR A 97 -11.58 -2.72 4.07
C THR A 97 -11.49 -1.24 3.71
N ARG A 98 -10.49 -0.56 4.24
CA ARG A 98 -10.15 0.81 3.88
C ARG A 98 -9.03 0.80 2.84
N LEU A 99 -9.22 1.48 1.74
CA LEU A 99 -8.23 1.77 0.73
C LEU A 99 -7.86 3.24 0.79
N ASP A 100 -6.61 3.54 1.16
CA ASP A 100 -6.10 4.91 1.18
C ASP A 100 -5.16 5.13 -0.01
N VAL A 101 -5.42 6.15 -0.80
CA VAL A 101 -4.50 6.67 -1.82
C VAL A 101 -3.59 7.67 -1.12
N LEU A 102 -2.43 7.21 -0.66
CA LEU A 102 -1.50 8.00 0.17
C LEU A 102 -0.64 8.96 -0.66
N LYS A 103 -0.35 8.59 -1.91
CA LYS A 103 0.44 9.41 -2.81
C LYS A 103 -0.03 9.26 -4.25
N VAL A 104 -0.04 10.39 -4.93
CA VAL A 104 -0.18 10.51 -6.38
C VAL A 104 0.88 11.51 -6.85
N ARG A 105 1.72 11.11 -7.81
CA ARG A 105 2.77 12.00 -8.34
C ARG A 105 2.16 13.08 -9.23
N ASP A 106 1.24 12.70 -10.09
CA ASP A 106 0.54 13.60 -10.99
C ASP A 106 -0.86 13.91 -10.45
N GLN A 107 -0.96 15.05 -9.76
CA GLN A 107 -2.19 15.49 -9.11
C GLN A 107 -3.22 16.06 -10.08
N GLU A 108 -2.87 16.30 -11.35
CA GLU A 108 -3.82 16.67 -12.38
C GLU A 108 -4.67 15.49 -12.83
N LEU A 109 -4.09 14.28 -12.80
CA LEU A 109 -4.76 13.04 -13.22
C LEU A 109 -5.53 12.35 -12.10
N CYS A 110 -5.03 12.40 -10.88
CA CYS A 110 -5.59 11.70 -9.72
C CYS A 110 -5.40 12.51 -8.44
N ARG A 111 -6.20 12.18 -7.41
CA ARG A 111 -6.10 12.79 -6.07
C ARG A 111 -5.86 11.73 -5.00
N THR A 112 -5.29 12.15 -3.88
CA THR A 112 -5.28 11.37 -2.65
C THR A 112 -6.68 11.32 -2.05
N GLY A 113 -6.98 10.27 -1.31
CA GLY A 113 -8.29 10.08 -0.67
C GLY A 113 -8.44 8.69 -0.10
N THR A 114 -9.59 8.44 0.52
CA THR A 114 -9.93 7.18 1.14
C THR A 114 -11.25 6.67 0.58
N VAL A 115 -11.32 5.35 0.35
CA VAL A 115 -12.51 4.64 -0.07
C VAL A 115 -12.70 3.43 0.83
N TYR A 116 -13.93 3.06 1.12
CA TYR A 116 -14.28 1.96 1.99
C TYR A 116 -14.96 0.84 1.19
N TYR A 117 -14.72 -0.39 1.59
CA TYR A 117 -15.29 -1.57 0.94
C TYR A 117 -15.80 -2.57 1.95
N THR A 118 -16.99 -3.13 1.72
CA THR A 118 -17.45 -4.34 2.40
C THR A 118 -17.31 -5.55 1.49
N ARG A 119 -16.83 -6.67 2.05
CA ARG A 119 -16.72 -7.92 1.31
C ARG A 119 -18.00 -8.72 1.45
N GLN A 120 -18.68 -8.94 0.34
CA GLN A 120 -19.85 -9.77 0.25
C GLN A 120 -19.52 -11.28 0.40
N PRO A 121 -20.45 -12.13 0.83
CA PRO A 121 -20.24 -13.59 0.96
C PRO A 121 -19.75 -14.25 -0.34
N CYS A 122 -20.16 -13.75 -1.49
CA CYS A 122 -19.71 -14.21 -2.81
C CYS A 122 -18.27 -13.81 -3.15
N GLY A 123 -17.57 -13.04 -2.26
CA GLY A 123 -16.21 -12.57 -2.47
C GLY A 123 -16.11 -11.23 -3.22
N ARG A 124 -17.22 -10.66 -3.68
CA ARG A 124 -17.25 -9.33 -4.30
C ARG A 124 -17.06 -8.25 -3.23
N TYR A 125 -16.44 -7.14 -3.62
CA TYR A 125 -16.34 -5.93 -2.81
C TYR A 125 -17.38 -4.91 -3.26
N GLU A 126 -18.06 -4.28 -2.31
CA GLU A 126 -18.99 -3.18 -2.49
C GLU A 126 -18.36 -1.91 -1.94
N GLU A 127 -18.37 -0.84 -2.75
CA GLU A 127 -17.75 0.43 -2.43
C GLU A 127 -18.71 1.33 -1.64
N HIS A 128 -18.14 2.06 -0.68
CA HIS A 128 -18.84 3.02 0.17
C HIS A 128 -18.05 4.32 0.26
N GLU A 129 -18.75 5.45 0.34
CA GLU A 129 -18.14 6.77 0.44
C GLU A 129 -17.68 7.08 1.87
N SER A 130 -18.31 6.47 2.88
CA SER A 130 -17.97 6.67 4.27
C SER A 130 -17.86 5.35 5.06
N GLU A 131 -17.21 5.42 6.20
CA GLU A 131 -17.07 4.32 7.14
C GLU A 131 -18.43 3.91 7.76
N GLU A 132 -19.31 4.88 7.98
CA GLU A 132 -20.64 4.64 8.57
C GLU A 132 -21.53 3.79 7.65
N GLU A 133 -21.41 3.94 6.34
CA GLU A 133 -22.16 3.14 5.37
C GLU A 133 -21.79 1.66 5.41
N CYS A 134 -20.56 1.32 5.81
CA CYS A 134 -20.12 -0.05 5.97
C CYS A 134 -20.83 -0.81 7.10
N SER A 135 -21.56 -0.10 7.98
CA SER A 135 -22.28 -0.68 9.12
C SER A 135 -23.65 -1.24 8.73
N SER A 136 -24.21 -0.84 7.60
CA SER A 136 -25.62 -1.04 7.27
C SER A 136 -25.96 -2.39 6.67
N ASN A 137 -24.98 -3.24 6.35
CA ASN A 137 -25.17 -4.44 5.55
C ASN A 137 -24.94 -5.79 6.29
N ASN A 138 -25.04 -5.82 7.62
CA ASN A 138 -25.08 -7.08 8.37
C ASN A 138 -26.54 -7.47 8.68
N GLY A 139 -27.31 -7.75 7.64
CA GLY A 139 -28.62 -8.35 7.72
C GLY A 139 -28.59 -9.78 7.18
#